data_a63f4159dc1de089cc948d43cbee1855
#
_entry.id   a63f4159dc1de089cc948d43cbee1855
#
_cell.length_a   1.000
_cell.length_b   1.000
_cell.length_c   1.000
_cell.angle_alpha   90.00
_cell.angle_beta   90.00
_cell.angle_gamma   90.00
#
_symmetry.space_group_name_H-M   'P 1'
#
loop_
_entity.id
_entity.type
_entity.pdbx_description
1 polymer ?
#
loop_
_entity_poly.entity_id
_entity_poly.type
_entity_poly.pdbx_seq_one_letter_code
_entity_poly.pdbx_strand_id
1 'polypeptide(L)'
;MSPLAYVNESTKFIVSGACLAVLLTHPNVPVCWCLSGSVFNSLNSKLLKRLINESRPEGATKLDPGMPSSHAVSLSYLSTYAACALLLRGGGYPEVAGAWPVPPASVRPGAFALVALGVFLTWLRVRLGYHNNAQVCVGYGIGAVTALGWLWCGENVVGPALATDPNAIKYVRGLVGFASVIFLPVSARWFGEAREWFARRREARAAKRE
;
A
#
# COMPACT_ATOMS: atom_id res chain seq x y z
N MET A 1 8.34 20.38 12.09
CA MET A 1 8.35 19.38 10.98
C MET A 1 8.16 20.10 9.67
N SER A 2 8.92 19.73 8.64
CA SER A 2 8.70 20.24 7.29
C SER A 2 7.37 19.71 6.70
N PRO A 3 6.76 20.39 5.72
CA PRO A 3 5.56 19.89 5.03
C PRO A 3 5.75 18.48 4.47
N LEU A 4 6.94 18.18 3.93
CA LEU A 4 7.29 16.86 3.38
C LEU A 4 7.28 15.76 4.45
N ALA A 5 7.78 16.06 5.65
CA ALA A 5 7.74 15.10 6.76
C ALA A 5 6.29 14.82 7.19
N TYR A 6 5.40 15.82 7.12
CA TYR A 6 3.98 15.61 7.38
C TYR A 6 3.33 14.68 6.36
N VAL A 7 3.57 14.89 5.06
CA VAL A 7 3.09 14.03 3.98
C VAL A 7 3.57 12.60 4.20
N ASN A 8 4.86 12.41 4.50
CA ASN A 8 5.43 11.09 4.73
C ASN A 8 4.78 10.34 5.91
N GLU A 9 4.58 11.01 7.04
CA GLU A 9 3.97 10.36 8.22
C GLU A 9 2.48 10.07 8.03
N SER A 10 1.75 10.90 7.29
CA SER A 10 0.34 10.68 6.99
C SER A 10 0.11 9.60 5.91
N THR A 11 1.10 9.29 5.07
CA THR A 11 0.98 8.33 3.96
C THR A 11 0.43 6.99 4.41
N LYS A 12 0.94 6.41 5.51
CA LYS A 12 0.47 5.12 6.02
C LYS A 12 -1.04 5.13 6.34
N PHE A 13 -1.53 6.21 6.93
CA PHE A 13 -2.95 6.34 7.30
C PHE A 13 -3.84 6.56 6.07
N ILE A 14 -3.41 7.43 5.15
CA ILE A 14 -4.15 7.75 3.93
C ILE A 14 -4.26 6.51 3.04
N VAL A 15 -3.15 5.81 2.79
CA VAL A 15 -3.14 4.61 1.94
C VAL A 15 -3.96 3.48 2.57
N SER A 16 -3.82 3.25 3.88
CA SER A 16 -4.59 2.21 4.56
C SER A 16 -6.07 2.54 4.62
N GLY A 17 -6.42 3.81 4.86
CA GLY A 17 -7.80 4.29 4.83
C GLY A 17 -8.42 4.15 3.44
N ALA A 18 -7.67 4.47 2.38
CA ALA A 18 -8.11 4.29 1.00
C ALA A 18 -8.34 2.80 0.67
N CYS A 19 -7.40 1.91 1.04
CA CYS A 19 -7.57 0.47 0.86
C CYS A 19 -8.81 -0.07 1.60
N LEU A 20 -9.03 0.38 2.83
CA LEU A 20 -10.21 0.00 3.61
C LEU A 20 -11.50 0.54 2.97
N ALA A 21 -11.51 1.79 2.52
CA ALA A 21 -12.66 2.39 1.85
C ALA A 21 -13.02 1.62 0.56
N VAL A 22 -12.03 1.27 -0.27
CA VAL A 22 -12.24 0.47 -1.47
C VAL A 22 -12.77 -0.92 -1.12
N LEU A 23 -12.24 -1.56 -0.09
CA LEU A 23 -12.72 -2.87 0.36
C LEU A 23 -14.19 -2.83 0.85
N LEU A 24 -14.57 -1.80 1.59
CA LEU A 24 -15.92 -1.66 2.13
C LEU A 24 -16.94 -1.27 1.07
N THR A 25 -16.54 -0.48 0.08
CA THR A 25 -17.44 -0.03 -1.00
C THR A 25 -17.54 -1.03 -2.15
N HIS A 26 -16.49 -1.79 -2.41
CA HIS A 26 -16.39 -2.71 -3.54
C HIS A 26 -15.75 -4.07 -3.14
N PRO A 27 -16.43 -4.87 -2.29
CA PRO A 27 -15.92 -6.15 -1.80
C PRO A 27 -16.03 -7.25 -2.88
N ASN A 28 -15.26 -7.12 -3.96
CA ASN A 28 -15.24 -8.09 -5.06
C ASN A 28 -13.91 -8.87 -5.12
N VAL A 29 -13.87 -9.93 -5.94
CA VAL A 29 -12.70 -10.81 -6.08
C VAL A 29 -11.42 -10.04 -6.43
N PRO A 30 -11.40 -9.16 -7.46
CA PRO A 30 -10.20 -8.40 -7.81
C PRO A 30 -9.65 -7.53 -6.69
N VAL A 31 -10.53 -6.83 -5.96
CA VAL A 31 -10.13 -5.98 -4.83
C VAL A 31 -9.56 -6.82 -3.70
N CYS A 32 -10.25 -7.90 -3.32
CA CYS A 32 -9.77 -8.79 -2.27
C CYS A 32 -8.45 -9.46 -2.64
N TRP A 33 -8.28 -9.85 -3.90
CA TRP A 33 -7.03 -10.41 -4.41
C TRP A 33 -5.88 -9.40 -4.35
N CYS A 34 -6.09 -8.18 -4.81
CA CYS A 34 -5.12 -7.09 -4.69
C CYS A 34 -4.69 -6.87 -3.24
N LEU A 35 -5.65 -6.75 -2.32
CA LEU A 35 -5.34 -6.47 -0.92
C LEU A 35 -4.67 -7.66 -0.22
N SER A 36 -4.98 -8.91 -0.58
CA SER A 36 -4.27 -10.08 -0.08
C SER A 36 -2.79 -10.05 -0.47
N GLY A 37 -2.49 -9.66 -1.70
CA GLY A 37 -1.11 -9.47 -2.16
C GLY A 37 -0.40 -8.32 -1.43
N SER A 38 -1.10 -7.26 -1.05
CA SER A 38 -0.54 -6.19 -0.22
C SER A 38 -0.13 -6.70 1.18
N VAL A 39 -0.96 -7.54 1.80
CA VAL A 39 -0.64 -8.20 3.08
C VAL A 39 0.56 -9.13 2.90
N PHE A 40 0.56 -9.96 1.86
CA PHE A 40 1.69 -10.85 1.53
C PHE A 40 3.00 -10.08 1.40
N ASN A 41 3.00 -8.98 0.64
CA ASN A 41 4.18 -8.12 0.49
C ASN A 41 4.66 -7.50 1.80
N SER A 42 3.73 -7.10 2.66
CA SER A 42 4.07 -6.58 3.98
C SER A 42 4.79 -7.62 4.85
N LEU A 43 4.32 -8.87 4.83
CA LEU A 43 4.95 -9.98 5.55
C LEU A 43 6.32 -10.35 4.94
N ASN A 44 6.38 -10.47 3.62
CA ASN A 44 7.60 -10.76 2.88
C ASN A 44 8.69 -9.69 3.12
N SER A 45 8.32 -8.42 3.10
CA SER A 45 9.23 -7.31 3.43
C SER A 45 9.82 -7.42 4.84
N LYS A 46 9.03 -7.84 5.83
CA LYS A 46 9.52 -8.06 7.20
C LYS A 46 10.48 -9.25 7.29
N LEU A 47 10.20 -10.32 6.56
CA LEU A 47 11.06 -11.49 6.48
C LEU A 47 12.40 -11.13 5.83
N LEU A 48 12.35 -10.47 4.65
CA LEU A 48 13.54 -10.04 3.92
C LEU A 48 14.40 -9.08 4.74
N LYS A 49 13.82 -8.18 5.52
CA LYS A 49 14.56 -7.32 6.45
C LYS A 49 15.41 -8.09 7.45
N ARG A 50 14.86 -9.19 7.99
CA ARG A 50 15.59 -10.04 8.94
C ARG A 50 16.70 -10.83 8.26
N LEU A 51 16.48 -11.28 7.03
CA LEU A 51 17.45 -12.07 6.27
C LEU A 51 18.61 -11.21 5.77
N ILE A 52 18.33 -10.03 5.21
CA ILE A 52 19.35 -9.12 4.64
C ILE A 52 20.07 -8.37 5.77
N ASN A 53 19.37 -7.99 6.81
CA ASN A 53 19.86 -7.32 8.02
C ASN A 53 20.78 -6.13 7.76
N GLU A 54 20.54 -5.35 6.71
CA GLU A 54 21.31 -4.15 6.39
C GLU A 54 20.91 -2.99 7.30
N SER A 55 21.89 -2.27 7.84
CA SER A 55 21.69 -1.10 8.68
C SER A 55 21.06 0.07 7.90
N ARG A 56 20.39 0.95 8.62
CA ARG A 56 19.90 2.23 8.06
C ARG A 56 21.02 3.25 7.96
N PRO A 57 20.82 4.34 7.18
CA PRO A 57 21.73 5.48 7.20
C PRO A 57 21.93 6.02 8.61
N GLU A 58 23.12 6.60 8.86
CA GLU A 58 23.42 7.30 10.12
C GLU A 58 22.39 8.39 10.40
N GLY A 59 21.98 8.50 11.67
CA GLY A 59 20.95 9.45 12.10
C GLY A 59 19.50 9.02 11.86
N ALA A 60 19.25 7.84 11.29
CA ALA A 60 17.89 7.32 11.17
C ALA A 60 17.29 7.02 12.56
N THR A 61 16.04 7.47 12.78
CA THR A 61 15.34 7.34 14.07
C THR A 61 14.91 5.92 14.42
N LYS A 62 14.94 4.99 13.47
CA LYS A 62 14.52 3.60 13.66
C LYS A 62 15.75 2.68 13.71
N LEU A 63 15.72 1.73 14.63
CA LEU A 63 16.79 0.75 14.84
C LEU A 63 16.59 -0.57 14.07
N ASP A 64 15.42 -0.79 13.47
CA ASP A 64 15.15 -2.00 12.67
C ASP A 64 15.92 -1.96 11.33
N PRO A 65 16.26 -3.13 10.74
CA PRO A 65 16.99 -3.19 9.47
C PRO A 65 16.39 -2.33 8.37
N GLY A 66 17.25 -1.77 7.51
CA GLY A 66 16.87 -0.81 6.47
C GLY A 66 16.37 -1.43 5.18
N MET A 67 16.93 -2.58 4.76
CA MET A 67 16.67 -3.19 3.45
C MET A 67 15.79 -4.45 3.57
N PRO A 68 14.78 -4.58 2.70
CA PRO A 68 14.22 -3.56 1.82
C PRO A 68 13.37 -2.53 2.58
N SER A 69 13.16 -1.34 2.01
CA SER A 69 12.23 -0.37 2.56
C SER A 69 10.79 -0.88 2.45
N SER A 70 10.15 -1.21 3.58
CA SER A 70 8.77 -1.73 3.59
C SER A 70 7.76 -0.73 3.03
N HIS A 71 8.01 0.58 3.18
CA HIS A 71 7.21 1.63 2.53
C HIS A 71 7.32 1.54 1.00
N ALA A 72 8.54 1.40 0.50
CA ALA A 72 8.79 1.27 -0.94
C ALA A 72 8.11 0.03 -1.51
N VAL A 73 8.24 -1.13 -0.83
CA VAL A 73 7.56 -2.38 -1.23
C VAL A 73 6.05 -2.21 -1.32
N SER A 74 5.41 -1.65 -0.28
CA SER A 74 3.95 -1.51 -0.25
C SER A 74 3.44 -0.47 -1.25
N LEU A 75 4.10 0.68 -1.36
CA LEU A 75 3.68 1.74 -2.28
C LEU A 75 3.86 1.34 -3.73
N SER A 76 5.00 0.71 -4.09
CA SER A 76 5.22 0.23 -5.45
C SER A 76 4.26 -0.90 -5.82
N TYR A 77 3.99 -1.83 -4.89
CA TYR A 77 3.00 -2.87 -5.11
C TYR A 77 1.63 -2.27 -5.43
N LEU A 78 1.10 -1.42 -4.55
CA LEU A 78 -0.24 -0.85 -4.73
C LEU A 78 -0.33 0.04 -5.97
N SER A 79 0.65 0.92 -6.20
CA SER A 79 0.63 1.82 -7.35
C SER A 79 0.81 1.08 -8.68
N THR A 80 1.70 0.09 -8.75
CA THR A 80 1.91 -0.71 -9.97
C THR A 80 0.70 -1.60 -10.24
N TYR A 81 0.18 -2.30 -9.22
CA TYR A 81 -1.01 -3.13 -9.37
C TYR A 81 -2.20 -2.32 -9.87
N ALA A 82 -2.51 -1.21 -9.20
CA ALA A 82 -3.65 -0.36 -9.57
C ALA A 82 -3.49 0.26 -10.97
N ALA A 83 -2.28 0.73 -11.32
CA ALA A 83 -2.01 1.29 -12.64
C ALA A 83 -2.17 0.24 -13.75
N CYS A 84 -1.59 -0.95 -13.57
CA CYS A 84 -1.69 -2.03 -14.55
C CYS A 84 -3.12 -2.58 -14.66
N ALA A 85 -3.83 -2.76 -13.55
CA ALA A 85 -5.21 -3.17 -13.56
C ALA A 85 -6.11 -2.15 -14.29
N LEU A 86 -5.86 -0.86 -14.06
CA LEU A 86 -6.55 0.24 -14.75
C LEU A 86 -6.31 0.20 -16.26
N LEU A 87 -5.06 -0.02 -16.69
CA LEU A 87 -4.71 -0.12 -18.12
C LEU A 87 -5.31 -1.35 -18.79
N LEU A 88 -5.25 -2.53 -18.14
CA LEU A 88 -5.77 -3.79 -18.67
C LEU A 88 -7.29 -3.74 -18.85
N ARG A 89 -8.00 -3.12 -17.93
CA ARG A 89 -9.46 -3.10 -17.92
C ARG A 89 -10.07 -1.83 -18.56
N GLY A 90 -9.22 -1.00 -19.16
CA GLY A 90 -9.66 0.17 -19.94
C GLY A 90 -10.49 1.19 -19.18
N GLY A 91 -10.28 1.29 -17.85
CA GLY A 91 -11.10 2.12 -16.97
C GLY A 91 -12.43 1.49 -16.55
N GLY A 92 -12.75 0.33 -17.11
CA GLY A 92 -13.88 -0.49 -16.68
C GLY A 92 -13.38 -1.66 -15.84
N TYR A 93 -13.47 -1.56 -14.52
CA TYR A 93 -13.81 -2.72 -13.75
C TYR A 93 -15.30 -2.92 -13.95
N PRO A 94 -15.79 -3.86 -14.74
CA PRO A 94 -17.23 -4.00 -14.98
C PRO A 94 -17.98 -4.22 -13.67
N GLU A 95 -17.29 -4.79 -12.67
CA GLU A 95 -17.83 -5.09 -11.34
C GLU A 95 -17.59 -3.96 -10.32
N VAL A 96 -16.66 -3.05 -10.59
CA VAL A 96 -16.43 -1.80 -9.84
C VAL A 96 -17.03 -0.59 -10.59
N ALA A 97 -17.21 -0.71 -11.88
CA ALA A 97 -17.69 0.35 -12.79
C ALA A 97 -19.14 0.80 -12.52
N GLY A 98 -19.92 0.05 -11.76
CA GLY A 98 -21.24 0.53 -11.35
C GLY A 98 -21.20 1.79 -10.52
N ALA A 99 -20.07 2.08 -9.85
CA ALA A 99 -19.98 3.20 -8.94
C ALA A 99 -19.05 4.34 -9.40
N TRP A 100 -17.91 4.03 -10.08
CA TRP A 100 -16.94 5.05 -10.49
C TRP A 100 -16.35 4.74 -11.87
N PRO A 101 -17.11 5.00 -12.94
CA PRO A 101 -16.58 4.81 -14.28
C PRO A 101 -15.45 5.82 -14.52
N VAL A 102 -14.25 5.32 -14.78
CA VAL A 102 -13.12 6.15 -15.21
C VAL A 102 -13.27 6.41 -16.69
N PRO A 103 -13.41 7.67 -17.14
CA PRO A 103 -13.48 7.97 -18.56
C PRO A 103 -12.27 7.41 -19.31
N PRO A 104 -12.41 6.82 -20.50
CA PRO A 104 -11.30 6.24 -21.26
C PRO A 104 -10.12 7.20 -21.45
N ALA A 105 -10.39 8.49 -21.63
CA ALA A 105 -9.36 9.52 -21.73
C ALA A 105 -8.52 9.70 -20.45
N SER A 106 -9.05 9.30 -19.29
CA SER A 106 -8.39 9.42 -17.99
C SER A 106 -7.60 8.18 -17.57
N VAL A 107 -7.74 7.05 -18.30
CA VAL A 107 -7.09 5.77 -17.95
C VAL A 107 -5.57 5.89 -17.95
N ARG A 108 -4.99 6.34 -19.06
CA ARG A 108 -3.53 6.49 -19.19
C ARG A 108 -2.96 7.55 -18.25
N PRO A 109 -3.51 8.77 -18.17
CA PRO A 109 -3.05 9.77 -17.20
C PRO A 109 -3.21 9.29 -15.75
N GLY A 110 -4.31 8.59 -15.43
CA GLY A 110 -4.55 8.04 -14.11
C GLY A 110 -3.53 6.96 -13.73
N ALA A 111 -3.23 6.03 -14.64
CA ALA A 111 -2.20 5.02 -14.41
C ALA A 111 -0.82 5.64 -14.20
N PHE A 112 -0.45 6.63 -15.03
CA PHE A 112 0.79 7.39 -14.84
C PHE A 112 0.82 8.10 -13.49
N ALA A 113 -0.25 8.78 -13.11
CA ALA A 113 -0.35 9.50 -11.83
C ALA A 113 -0.19 8.55 -10.62
N LEU A 114 -0.76 7.35 -10.67
CA LEU A 114 -0.61 6.34 -9.61
C LEU A 114 0.86 5.92 -9.45
N VAL A 115 1.55 5.62 -10.54
CA VAL A 115 2.98 5.25 -10.49
C VAL A 115 3.82 6.43 -10.03
N ALA A 116 3.60 7.62 -10.58
CA ALA A 116 4.33 8.83 -10.19
C ALA A 116 4.16 9.16 -8.71
N LEU A 117 2.94 9.01 -8.17
CA LEU A 117 2.66 9.17 -6.75
C LEU A 117 3.42 8.13 -5.91
N GLY A 118 3.40 6.86 -6.32
CA GLY A 118 4.15 5.79 -5.66
C GLY A 118 5.65 6.08 -5.60
N VAL A 119 6.24 6.51 -6.73
CA VAL A 119 7.65 6.92 -6.81
C VAL A 119 7.94 8.12 -5.91
N PHE A 120 7.11 9.16 -5.97
CA PHE A 120 7.29 10.36 -5.15
C PHE A 120 7.26 10.06 -3.65
N LEU A 121 6.25 9.33 -3.18
CA LEU A 121 6.11 8.97 -1.77
C LEU A 121 7.27 8.06 -1.30
N THR A 122 7.77 7.23 -2.19
CA THR A 122 8.93 6.38 -1.93
C THR A 122 10.23 7.20 -1.87
N TRP A 123 10.42 8.16 -2.79
CA TRP A 123 11.54 9.08 -2.78
C TRP A 123 11.60 9.93 -1.49
N LEU A 124 10.46 10.30 -0.93
CA LEU A 124 10.41 11.02 0.36
C LEU A 124 11.14 10.27 1.48
N ARG A 125 11.21 8.93 1.44
CA ARG A 125 11.93 8.12 2.44
C ARG A 125 13.43 8.38 2.42
N VAL A 126 13.98 8.60 1.22
CA VAL A 126 15.40 8.97 1.04
C VAL A 126 15.61 10.43 1.44
N ARG A 127 14.77 11.34 0.94
CA ARG A 127 14.89 12.78 1.21
C ARG A 127 14.81 13.13 2.70
N LEU A 128 14.11 12.34 3.48
CA LEU A 128 13.93 12.52 4.92
C LEU A 128 14.91 11.68 5.77
N GLY A 129 15.88 10.99 5.16
CA GLY A 129 16.91 10.23 5.86
C GLY A 129 16.46 8.92 6.51
N TYR A 130 15.26 8.40 6.19
CA TYR A 130 14.79 7.12 6.73
C TYR A 130 15.47 5.90 6.08
N HIS A 131 15.88 6.04 4.82
CA HIS A 131 16.49 5.00 4.00
C HIS A 131 17.50 5.61 3.01
N ASN A 132 18.44 4.79 2.53
CA ASN A 132 19.29 5.15 1.39
C ASN A 132 18.63 4.76 0.05
N ASN A 133 19.23 5.19 -1.06
CA ASN A 133 18.70 4.93 -2.40
C ASN A 133 18.61 3.43 -2.70
N ALA A 134 19.61 2.63 -2.33
CA ALA A 134 19.64 1.19 -2.60
C ALA A 134 18.46 0.47 -1.89
N GLN A 135 18.22 0.78 -0.60
CA GLN A 135 17.13 0.21 0.19
C GLN A 135 15.76 0.52 -0.41
N VAL A 136 15.61 1.70 -0.99
CA VAL A 136 14.37 2.15 -1.62
C VAL A 136 14.21 1.53 -3.00
N CYS A 137 15.25 1.53 -3.84
CA CYS A 137 15.20 0.92 -5.17
C CYS A 137 14.92 -0.58 -5.12
N VAL A 138 15.61 -1.30 -4.24
CA VAL A 138 15.35 -2.74 -4.02
C VAL A 138 13.91 -2.95 -3.54
N GLY A 139 13.45 -2.17 -2.56
CA GLY A 139 12.07 -2.25 -2.08
C GLY A 139 11.05 -1.98 -3.17
N TYR A 140 11.29 -0.94 -3.99
CA TYR A 140 10.40 -0.60 -5.11
C TYR A 140 10.36 -1.71 -6.17
N GLY A 141 11.52 -2.25 -6.54
CA GLY A 141 11.61 -3.37 -7.48
C GLY A 141 10.86 -4.62 -7.01
N ILE A 142 11.04 -5.01 -5.74
CA ILE A 142 10.33 -6.16 -5.15
C ILE A 142 8.81 -5.94 -5.22
N GLY A 143 8.32 -4.77 -4.80
CA GLY A 143 6.89 -4.47 -4.82
C GLY A 143 6.31 -4.45 -6.23
N ALA A 144 7.02 -3.86 -7.21
CA ALA A 144 6.57 -3.80 -8.60
C ALA A 144 6.50 -5.20 -9.25
N VAL A 145 7.57 -6.01 -9.10
CA VAL A 145 7.61 -7.39 -9.64
C VAL A 145 6.50 -8.25 -9.01
N THR A 146 6.33 -8.16 -7.70
CA THR A 146 5.26 -8.89 -7.02
C THR A 146 3.88 -8.43 -7.48
N ALA A 147 3.67 -7.13 -7.72
CA ALA A 147 2.41 -6.60 -8.24
C ALA A 147 2.06 -7.19 -9.60
N LEU A 148 3.04 -7.23 -10.52
CA LEU A 148 2.84 -7.80 -11.86
C LEU A 148 2.52 -9.30 -11.80
N GLY A 149 3.29 -10.07 -11.02
CA GLY A 149 3.04 -11.50 -10.85
C GLY A 149 1.70 -11.79 -10.17
N TRP A 150 1.35 -10.99 -9.16
CA TRP A 150 0.08 -11.13 -8.45
C TRP A 150 -1.11 -10.79 -9.33
N LEU A 151 -1.01 -9.72 -10.12
CA LEU A 151 -2.04 -9.35 -11.10
C LEU A 151 -2.19 -10.42 -12.17
N TRP A 152 -1.09 -10.89 -12.76
CA TRP A 152 -1.10 -11.96 -13.74
C TRP A 152 -1.78 -13.23 -13.19
N CYS A 153 -1.45 -13.65 -11.99
CA CYS A 153 -2.06 -14.79 -11.32
C CYS A 153 -3.57 -14.56 -11.08
N GLY A 154 -3.95 -13.36 -10.65
CA GLY A 154 -5.34 -12.98 -10.48
C GLY A 154 -6.17 -13.08 -11.76
N GLU A 155 -5.64 -12.55 -12.86
CA GLU A 155 -6.35 -12.53 -14.15
C GLU A 155 -6.40 -13.91 -14.84
N ASN A 156 -5.31 -14.69 -14.77
CA ASN A 156 -5.18 -15.90 -15.57
C ASN A 156 -5.45 -17.20 -14.81
N VAL A 157 -5.42 -17.18 -13.48
CA VAL A 157 -5.59 -18.39 -12.66
C VAL A 157 -6.79 -18.25 -11.72
N VAL A 158 -6.74 -17.24 -10.84
CA VAL A 158 -7.72 -17.12 -9.73
C VAL A 158 -9.08 -16.65 -10.24
N GLY A 159 -9.11 -15.64 -11.09
CA GLY A 159 -10.36 -15.12 -11.67
C GLY A 159 -11.14 -16.17 -12.43
N PRO A 160 -10.54 -16.86 -13.43
CA PRO A 160 -11.20 -17.95 -14.15
C PRO A 160 -11.65 -19.11 -13.26
N ALA A 161 -10.81 -19.53 -12.29
CA ALA A 161 -11.16 -20.59 -11.35
C ALA A 161 -12.36 -20.23 -10.48
N LEU A 162 -12.42 -19.00 -9.97
CA LEU A 162 -13.52 -18.52 -9.15
C LEU A 162 -14.78 -18.19 -9.94
N ALA A 163 -14.67 -17.84 -11.22
CA ALA A 163 -15.82 -17.54 -12.07
C ALA A 163 -16.73 -18.76 -12.27
N THR A 164 -16.17 -19.98 -12.18
CA THR A 164 -16.90 -21.25 -12.34
C THR A 164 -17.34 -21.88 -11.01
N ASP A 165 -16.86 -21.34 -9.88
CA ASP A 165 -17.17 -21.90 -8.55
C ASP A 165 -18.34 -21.15 -7.87
N PRO A 166 -19.48 -21.83 -7.61
CA PRO A 166 -20.61 -21.22 -6.91
C PRO A 166 -20.27 -20.78 -5.47
N ASN A 167 -19.17 -21.25 -4.89
CA ASN A 167 -18.71 -20.86 -3.56
C ASN A 167 -17.66 -19.73 -3.58
N ALA A 168 -17.29 -19.21 -4.74
CA ALA A 168 -16.26 -18.16 -4.88
C ALA A 168 -16.46 -16.99 -3.90
N ILE A 169 -17.70 -16.54 -3.75
CA ILE A 169 -18.03 -15.43 -2.84
C ILE A 169 -17.78 -15.77 -1.36
N LYS A 170 -17.92 -17.06 -0.96
CA LYS A 170 -17.63 -17.50 0.40
C LYS A 170 -16.12 -17.46 0.68
N TYR A 171 -15.29 -17.88 -0.27
CA TYR A 171 -13.83 -17.82 -0.15
C TYR A 171 -13.34 -16.38 -0.06
N VAL A 172 -13.89 -15.48 -0.89
CA VAL A 172 -13.60 -14.05 -0.86
C VAL A 172 -13.96 -13.45 0.50
N ARG A 173 -15.17 -13.74 1.02
CA ARG A 173 -15.59 -13.27 2.35
C ARG A 173 -14.71 -13.84 3.47
N GLY A 174 -14.32 -15.10 3.37
CA GLY A 174 -13.41 -15.74 4.31
C GLY A 174 -12.03 -15.06 4.31
N LEU A 175 -11.48 -14.78 3.13
CA LEU A 175 -10.20 -14.10 2.96
C LEU A 175 -10.26 -12.66 3.51
N VAL A 176 -11.35 -11.93 3.24
CA VAL A 176 -11.58 -10.58 3.78
C VAL A 176 -11.67 -10.63 5.31
N GLY A 177 -12.41 -11.58 5.85
CA GLY A 177 -12.53 -11.77 7.31
C GLY A 177 -11.15 -12.05 7.95
N PHE A 178 -10.38 -12.97 7.38
CA PHE A 178 -9.04 -13.30 7.84
C PHE A 178 -8.07 -12.11 7.76
N ALA A 179 -8.05 -11.40 6.63
CA ALA A 179 -7.24 -10.20 6.46
C ALA A 179 -7.64 -9.09 7.45
N SER A 180 -8.94 -8.93 7.72
CA SER A 180 -9.44 -7.96 8.71
C SER A 180 -8.97 -8.28 10.12
N VAL A 181 -9.00 -9.54 10.53
CA VAL A 181 -8.50 -9.98 11.85
C VAL A 181 -6.99 -9.68 12.00
N ILE A 182 -6.19 -9.90 10.95
CA ILE A 182 -4.75 -9.55 10.97
C ILE A 182 -4.54 -8.04 10.98
N PHE A 183 -5.39 -7.28 10.27
CA PHE A 183 -5.24 -5.85 10.11
C PHE A 183 -5.71 -5.03 11.32
N LEU A 184 -6.68 -5.53 12.09
CA LEU A 184 -7.21 -4.87 13.28
C LEU A 184 -6.14 -4.47 14.31
N PRO A 185 -5.24 -5.37 14.78
CA PRO A 185 -4.21 -4.98 15.74
C PRO A 185 -3.17 -4.03 15.14
N VAL A 186 -2.92 -4.11 13.83
CA VAL A 186 -2.02 -3.17 13.13
C VAL A 186 -2.65 -1.79 13.07
N SER A 187 -3.93 -1.71 12.71
CA SER A 187 -4.67 -0.44 12.68
C SER A 187 -4.82 0.18 14.07
N ALA A 188 -5.09 -0.61 15.10
CA ALA A 188 -5.17 -0.14 16.49
C ALA A 188 -3.85 0.51 16.95
N ARG A 189 -2.69 -0.09 16.63
CA ARG A 189 -1.39 0.54 16.89
C ARG A 189 -1.22 1.86 16.16
N TRP A 190 -1.64 1.94 14.90
CA TRP A 190 -1.54 3.18 14.13
C TRP A 190 -2.45 4.28 14.68
N PHE A 191 -3.65 3.95 15.15
CA PHE A 191 -4.52 4.91 15.84
C PHE A 191 -3.89 5.40 17.13
N GLY A 192 -3.23 4.54 17.92
CA GLY A 192 -2.45 4.91 19.08
C GLY A 192 -1.32 5.90 18.74
N GLU A 193 -0.49 5.55 17.77
CA GLU A 193 0.60 6.42 17.27
C GLU A 193 0.07 7.78 16.76
N ALA A 194 -1.06 7.79 16.06
CA ALA A 194 -1.69 9.01 15.58
C ALA A 194 -2.17 9.90 16.75
N ARG A 195 -2.84 9.32 17.76
CA ARG A 195 -3.27 10.07 18.96
C ARG A 195 -2.10 10.72 19.68
N GLU A 196 -1.02 9.98 19.92
CA GLU A 196 0.18 10.51 20.56
C GLU A 196 0.82 11.63 19.72
N TRP A 197 0.85 11.47 18.41
CA TRP A 197 1.38 12.47 17.50
C TRP A 197 0.57 13.76 17.53
N PHE A 198 -0.78 13.68 17.53
CA PHE A 198 -1.66 14.84 17.67
C PHE A 198 -1.54 15.49 19.05
N ALA A 199 -1.40 14.72 20.12
CA ALA A 199 -1.19 15.25 21.49
C ALA A 199 0.10 16.07 21.56
N ARG A 200 1.23 15.49 21.15
CA ARG A 200 2.53 16.20 21.09
C ARG A 200 2.48 17.49 20.25
N ARG A 201 1.69 17.52 19.21
CA ARG A 201 1.50 18.74 18.40
C ARG A 201 0.68 19.81 19.10
N ARG A 202 -0.34 19.42 19.87
CA ARG A 202 -1.11 20.39 20.68
C ARG A 202 -0.23 21.05 21.72
N GLU A 203 0.58 20.27 22.43
CA GLU A 203 1.53 20.74 23.43
C GLU A 203 2.57 21.70 22.82
N ALA A 204 3.20 21.31 21.71
CA ALA A 204 4.16 22.15 21.01
C ALA A 204 3.59 23.45 20.43
N ARG A 205 2.28 23.50 20.15
CA ARG A 205 1.58 24.74 19.75
C ARG A 205 1.21 25.61 20.94
N ALA A 206 0.88 25.03 22.07
CA ALA A 206 0.61 25.74 23.31
C ALA A 206 1.88 26.45 23.81
N ALA A 207 3.00 25.72 23.89
CA ALA A 207 4.29 26.25 24.29
C ALA A 207 4.89 27.35 23.39
N LYS A 208 4.34 27.55 22.19
CA LYS A 208 4.74 28.67 21.29
C LYS A 208 3.86 29.91 21.42
N ARG A 209 2.81 29.82 22.21
CA ARG A 209 1.86 30.92 22.45
C ARG A 209 2.09 31.60 23.81
N GLU A 210 2.87 30.95 24.66
CA GLU A 210 3.47 31.49 25.88
C GLU A 210 4.83 32.15 25.57
#